data_637da72949c831a566eef6da9d681bfb
#
_entry.id   637da72949c831a566eef6da9d681bfb
#
_cell.length_a   1.000
_cell.length_b   1.000
_cell.length_c   1.000
_cell.angle_alpha   90.00
_cell.angle_beta   90.00
_cell.angle_gamma   90.00
#
_symmetry.space_group_name_H-M   'P 1'
#
loop_
_entity.id
_entity.type
_entity.pdbx_description
1 polymer ?
#
loop_
_entity_poly.entity_id
_entity_poly.type
_entity_poly.pdbx_seq_one_letter_code
_entity_poly.pdbx_strand_id
1 'polypeptide(L)'
;MPPDLLPVLAKGKHRNPRRGACFMEFASLLAGERWSDHPACTHPLLAAVARHVNDHTSDAGRSQLADLIPSVIGLTGEDLHIDARIALGSAAMALPVVAAGRQRVMAVSVLTCDRVLAELDGRAAGALEEQSRRALA
;
A
#
# COMPACT_ATOMS: atom_id res chain seq x y z
N MET A 1 -19.30 6.71 17.62
CA MET A 1 -18.90 8.06 17.17
C MET A 1 -20.06 8.64 16.37
N PRO A 2 -20.50 9.86 16.64
CA PRO A 2 -21.52 10.50 15.83
C PRO A 2 -21.04 10.63 14.38
N PRO A 3 -21.91 10.39 13.38
CA PRO A 3 -21.55 10.46 11.97
C PRO A 3 -20.99 11.83 11.55
N ASP A 4 -21.35 12.88 12.26
CA ASP A 4 -20.90 14.26 11.98
C ASP A 4 -19.43 14.51 12.34
N LEU A 5 -18.73 13.55 12.94
CA LEU A 5 -17.32 13.67 13.34
C LEU A 5 -16.36 12.83 12.50
N LEU A 6 -16.86 12.15 11.46
CA LEU A 6 -15.97 11.43 10.56
C LEU A 6 -15.19 12.42 9.70
N PRO A 7 -13.87 12.29 9.62
CA PRO A 7 -13.06 13.19 8.82
C PRO A 7 -13.30 12.99 7.33
N VAL A 8 -13.03 14.03 6.55
CA VAL A 8 -12.99 13.94 5.09
C VAL A 8 -11.57 13.58 4.68
N LEU A 9 -11.44 12.62 3.74
CA LEU A 9 -10.13 12.27 3.19
C LEU A 9 -9.52 13.47 2.44
N ALA A 10 -8.31 13.80 2.80
CA ALA A 10 -7.55 14.91 2.25
C ALA A 10 -6.07 14.55 2.09
N LYS A 11 -5.40 15.30 1.25
CA LYS A 11 -3.98 15.11 0.98
C LYS A 11 -3.12 15.51 2.19
N GLY A 12 -2.08 14.71 2.44
CA GLY A 12 -1.06 15.04 3.44
C GLY A 12 -1.47 14.70 4.87
N LYS A 13 -0.63 15.12 5.81
CA LYS A 13 -0.79 14.87 7.24
C LYS A 13 -1.61 15.98 7.91
N HIS A 14 -2.47 15.58 8.86
CA HIS A 14 -3.35 16.49 9.60
C HIS A 14 -3.15 16.35 11.10
N ARG A 15 -3.39 17.43 11.84
CA ARG A 15 -3.23 17.44 13.30
C ARG A 15 -4.35 16.71 14.03
N ASN A 16 -5.55 16.76 13.48
CA ASN A 16 -6.75 16.21 14.10
C ASN A 16 -7.85 15.95 13.05
N PRO A 17 -8.89 15.16 13.38
CA PRO A 17 -9.96 14.81 12.45
C PRO A 17 -10.75 15.99 11.88
N ARG A 18 -10.79 17.11 12.57
CA ARG A 18 -11.57 18.29 12.14
C ARG A 18 -10.95 18.98 10.92
N ARG A 19 -9.65 18.77 10.69
CA ARG A 19 -8.91 19.36 9.56
C ARG A 19 -8.84 18.43 8.35
N GLY A 20 -9.46 17.26 8.42
CA GLY A 20 -9.35 16.21 7.43
C GLY A 20 -8.50 15.05 7.92
N ALA A 21 -8.30 14.07 7.07
CA ALA A 21 -7.46 12.90 7.36
C ALA A 21 -6.84 12.37 6.07
N CYS A 22 -5.59 11.92 6.13
CA CYS A 22 -5.11 11.00 5.12
C CYS A 22 -5.71 9.61 5.38
N PHE A 23 -5.54 8.69 4.43
CA PHE A 23 -6.05 7.32 4.54
C PHE A 23 -5.63 6.64 5.86
N MET A 24 -4.35 6.76 6.24
CA MET A 24 -3.85 6.09 7.44
C MET A 24 -4.24 6.79 8.75
N GLU A 25 -4.38 8.11 8.75
CA GLU A 25 -4.94 8.82 9.91
C GLU A 25 -6.39 8.39 10.17
N PHE A 26 -7.18 8.24 9.11
CA PHE A 26 -8.55 7.74 9.22
C PHE A 26 -8.56 6.28 9.74
N ALA A 27 -7.65 5.44 9.23
CA ALA A 27 -7.50 4.07 9.73
C ALA A 27 -7.17 4.05 11.23
N SER A 28 -6.27 4.92 11.70
CA SER A 28 -5.93 5.01 13.12
C SER A 28 -7.15 5.34 13.98
N LEU A 29 -7.99 6.25 13.50
CA LEU A 29 -9.23 6.64 14.18
C LEU A 29 -10.22 5.47 14.26
N LEU A 30 -10.45 4.77 13.16
CA LEU A 30 -11.37 3.63 13.11
C LEU A 30 -10.86 2.44 13.94
N ALA A 31 -9.54 2.27 14.03
CA ALA A 31 -8.93 1.22 14.84
C ALA A 31 -8.92 1.53 16.35
N GLY A 32 -9.35 2.72 16.75
CA GLY A 32 -9.29 3.15 18.14
C GLY A 32 -7.88 3.43 18.64
N GLU A 33 -6.93 3.66 17.74
CA GLU A 33 -5.56 3.99 18.06
C GLU A 33 -5.37 5.52 18.21
N ARG A 34 -4.21 5.89 18.72
CA ARG A 34 -3.80 7.29 18.73
C ARG A 34 -3.76 7.84 17.30
N TRP A 35 -4.26 9.07 17.11
CA TRP A 35 -4.23 9.74 15.81
C TRP A 35 -2.82 9.75 15.22
N SER A 36 -2.65 9.10 14.09
CA SER A 36 -1.35 8.95 13.43
C SER A 36 -1.50 8.58 11.97
N ASP A 37 -0.60 9.07 11.14
CA ASP A 37 -0.43 8.60 9.76
C ASP A 37 0.45 7.34 9.66
N HIS A 38 0.98 6.87 10.79
CA HIS A 38 1.76 5.64 10.94
C HIS A 38 1.19 4.75 12.05
N PRO A 39 -0.09 4.33 11.97
CA PRO A 39 -0.68 3.54 13.03
C PRO A 39 -0.12 2.12 13.07
N ALA A 40 -0.13 1.50 14.25
CA ALA A 40 0.33 0.13 14.44
C ALA A 40 -0.63 -0.91 13.82
N CYS A 41 -1.86 -0.52 13.48
CA CYS A 41 -2.87 -1.43 12.94
C CYS A 41 -2.60 -1.91 11.51
N THR A 42 -1.60 -1.36 10.84
CA THR A 42 -1.29 -1.68 9.44
C THR A 42 0.21 -1.86 9.26
N HIS A 43 0.60 -2.85 8.46
CA HIS A 43 2.00 -3.10 8.11
C HIS A 43 2.63 -1.81 7.55
N PRO A 44 3.84 -1.43 8.00
CA PRO A 44 4.47 -0.15 7.64
C PRO A 44 4.59 0.09 6.13
N LEU A 45 4.96 -0.94 5.37
CA LEU A 45 5.10 -0.81 3.91
C LEU A 45 3.73 -0.61 3.24
N LEU A 46 2.70 -1.32 3.68
CA LEU A 46 1.34 -1.14 3.18
C LEU A 46 0.81 0.26 3.53
N ALA A 47 1.08 0.73 4.74
CA ALA A 47 0.72 2.08 5.16
C ALA A 47 1.41 3.16 4.29
N ALA A 48 2.68 2.94 3.92
CA ALA A 48 3.41 3.84 3.02
C ALA A 48 2.74 3.88 1.63
N VAL A 49 2.38 2.74 1.08
CA VAL A 49 1.64 2.67 -0.21
C VAL A 49 0.32 3.42 -0.09
N ALA A 50 -0.44 3.20 0.97
CA ALA A 50 -1.73 3.85 1.19
C ALA A 50 -1.60 5.38 1.27
N ARG A 51 -0.58 5.90 1.98
CA ARG A 51 -0.32 7.34 2.05
C ARG A 51 0.00 7.93 0.67
N HIS A 52 0.84 7.25 -0.11
CA HIS A 52 1.18 7.70 -1.47
C HIS A 52 -0.04 7.69 -2.40
N VAL A 53 -0.85 6.64 -2.38
CA VAL A 53 -2.08 6.59 -3.17
C VAL A 53 -3.03 7.71 -2.75
N ASN A 54 -3.22 7.93 -1.46
CA ASN A 54 -4.04 9.03 -0.93
C ASN A 54 -3.59 10.39 -1.46
N ASP A 55 -2.28 10.64 -1.44
CA ASP A 55 -1.74 11.96 -1.77
C ASP A 55 -1.69 12.23 -3.27
N HIS A 56 -1.62 11.18 -4.10
CA HIS A 56 -1.55 11.29 -5.56
C HIS A 56 -2.87 11.03 -6.28
N THR A 57 -3.93 10.71 -5.55
CA THR A 57 -5.28 10.57 -6.10
C THR A 57 -5.95 11.95 -6.15
N SER A 58 -6.74 12.20 -7.19
CA SER A 58 -7.54 13.43 -7.30
C SER A 58 -8.51 13.58 -6.13
N ASP A 59 -8.93 14.80 -5.83
CA ASP A 59 -9.89 15.06 -4.74
C ASP A 59 -11.19 14.28 -4.95
N ALA A 60 -11.68 14.22 -6.19
CA ALA A 60 -12.88 13.45 -6.53
C ALA A 60 -12.68 11.94 -6.35
N GLY A 61 -11.52 11.40 -6.73
CA GLY A 61 -11.20 9.97 -6.58
C GLY A 61 -10.86 9.59 -5.14
N ARG A 62 -10.29 10.50 -4.37
CA ARG A 62 -9.84 10.21 -3.00
C ARG A 62 -10.98 9.78 -2.09
N SER A 63 -12.16 10.37 -2.21
CA SER A 63 -13.33 9.98 -1.41
C SER A 63 -13.71 8.51 -1.60
N GLN A 64 -13.44 7.93 -2.76
CA GLN A 64 -13.72 6.51 -3.05
C GLN A 64 -12.78 5.57 -2.30
N LEU A 65 -11.63 6.04 -1.85
CA LEU A 65 -10.68 5.25 -1.06
C LEU A 65 -11.21 4.92 0.34
N ALA A 66 -12.18 5.68 0.84
CA ALA A 66 -12.71 5.50 2.18
C ALA A 66 -13.27 4.10 2.42
N ASP A 67 -13.87 3.47 1.43
CA ASP A 67 -14.43 2.13 1.52
C ASP A 67 -13.36 1.05 1.72
N LEU A 68 -12.12 1.34 1.37
CA LEU A 68 -10.98 0.42 1.52
C LEU A 68 -10.33 0.49 2.91
N ILE A 69 -10.58 1.56 3.67
CA ILE A 69 -9.90 1.78 4.95
C ILE A 69 -10.06 0.62 5.93
N PRO A 70 -11.28 0.08 6.15
CA PRO A 70 -11.43 -1.06 7.06
C PRO A 70 -10.62 -2.29 6.65
N SER A 71 -10.35 -2.49 5.36
CA SER A 71 -9.65 -3.66 4.85
C SER A 71 -8.15 -3.70 5.20
N VAL A 72 -7.55 -2.57 5.54
CA VAL A 72 -6.13 -2.52 5.91
C VAL A 72 -5.90 -2.61 7.42
N ILE A 73 -6.94 -2.41 8.22
CA ILE A 73 -6.86 -2.49 9.68
C ILE A 73 -6.66 -3.96 10.10
N GLY A 74 -5.58 -4.21 10.83
CA GLY A 74 -5.22 -5.56 11.26
C GLY A 74 -4.29 -6.29 10.30
N LEU A 75 -3.97 -5.73 9.14
CA LEU A 75 -2.97 -6.29 8.23
C LEU A 75 -1.57 -5.93 8.74
N THR A 76 -1.04 -6.77 9.63
CA THR A 76 0.24 -6.59 10.31
C THR A 76 1.09 -7.84 10.18
N GLY A 77 2.36 -7.73 10.55
CA GLY A 77 3.30 -8.85 10.59
C GLY A 77 4.72 -8.37 10.36
N GLU A 78 5.68 -9.21 10.75
CA GLU A 78 7.12 -8.94 10.61
C GLU A 78 7.78 -9.92 9.64
N ASP A 79 7.00 -10.74 8.96
CA ASP A 79 7.48 -11.72 7.99
C ASP A 79 7.93 -11.02 6.71
N LEU A 80 9.15 -11.30 6.27
CA LEU A 80 9.70 -10.77 5.02
C LEU A 80 8.87 -11.14 3.78
N HIS A 81 8.08 -12.23 3.83
CA HIS A 81 7.12 -12.54 2.77
C HIS A 81 6.13 -11.40 2.54
N ILE A 82 5.67 -10.76 3.60
CA ILE A 82 4.72 -9.65 3.52
C ILE A 82 5.35 -8.47 2.79
N ASP A 83 6.58 -8.11 3.16
CA ASP A 83 7.33 -7.04 2.50
C ASP A 83 7.51 -7.33 1.01
N ALA A 84 7.98 -8.54 0.69
CA ALA A 84 8.22 -8.94 -0.68
C ALA A 84 6.93 -9.00 -1.52
N ARG A 85 5.80 -9.45 -0.93
CA ARG A 85 4.49 -9.47 -1.60
C ARG A 85 3.96 -8.08 -1.90
N ILE A 86 4.06 -7.16 -0.95
CA ILE A 86 3.62 -5.77 -1.15
C ILE A 86 4.47 -5.10 -2.24
N ALA A 87 5.79 -5.29 -2.17
CA ALA A 87 6.72 -4.72 -3.16
C ALA A 87 6.49 -5.30 -4.55
N LEU A 88 6.31 -6.62 -4.67
CA LEU A 88 6.02 -7.29 -5.94
C LEU A 88 4.70 -6.78 -6.54
N GLY A 89 3.65 -6.75 -5.75
CA GLY A 89 2.34 -6.27 -6.19
C GLY A 89 2.39 -4.82 -6.68
N SER A 90 3.07 -3.97 -5.94
CA SER A 90 3.23 -2.55 -6.31
C SER A 90 4.01 -2.38 -7.61
N ALA A 91 5.13 -3.09 -7.78
CA ALA A 91 5.94 -3.03 -8.99
C ALA A 91 5.20 -3.61 -10.20
N ALA A 92 4.50 -4.73 -10.03
CA ALA A 92 3.72 -5.37 -11.08
C ALA A 92 2.59 -4.46 -11.59
N MET A 93 1.91 -3.75 -10.69
CA MET A 93 0.86 -2.79 -11.07
C MET A 93 1.42 -1.53 -11.73
N ALA A 94 2.60 -1.08 -11.30
CA ALA A 94 3.24 0.12 -11.85
C ALA A 94 3.82 -0.11 -13.25
N LEU A 95 4.34 -1.30 -13.53
CA LEU A 95 5.08 -1.62 -14.74
C LEU A 95 4.38 -1.20 -16.05
N PRO A 96 3.09 -1.50 -16.28
CA PRO A 96 2.42 -1.12 -17.52
C PRO A 96 2.10 0.37 -17.65
N VAL A 97 2.15 1.13 -16.56
CA VAL A 97 1.69 2.54 -16.54
C VAL A 97 2.81 3.55 -16.34
N VAL A 98 4.01 3.13 -15.93
CA VAL A 98 5.13 4.06 -15.79
C VAL A 98 5.72 4.44 -17.14
N ALA A 99 6.38 5.60 -17.19
CA ALA A 99 7.10 6.03 -18.39
C ALA A 99 8.16 5.00 -18.81
N ALA A 100 8.39 4.87 -20.12
CA ALA A 100 9.28 3.88 -20.72
C ALA A 100 10.66 3.80 -20.03
N GLY A 101 11.25 4.94 -19.65
CA GLY A 101 12.53 4.98 -18.96
C GLY A 101 12.51 4.34 -17.55
N ARG A 102 11.34 4.15 -16.95
CA ARG A 102 11.17 3.54 -15.63
C ARG A 102 10.72 2.08 -15.71
N GLN A 103 10.26 1.62 -16.85
CA GLN A 103 9.76 0.24 -17.01
C GLN A 103 10.83 -0.80 -16.69
N ARG A 104 12.07 -0.54 -17.09
CA ARG A 104 13.20 -1.44 -16.77
C ARG A 104 13.41 -1.56 -15.27
N VAL A 105 13.34 -0.46 -14.53
CA VAL A 105 13.48 -0.47 -13.07
C VAL A 105 12.36 -1.26 -12.43
N MET A 106 11.13 -1.10 -12.90
CA MET A 106 9.98 -1.88 -12.39
C MET A 106 10.12 -3.36 -12.70
N ALA A 107 10.57 -3.72 -13.90
CA ALA A 107 10.81 -5.11 -14.27
C ALA A 107 11.88 -5.76 -13.39
N VAL A 108 12.99 -5.05 -13.14
CA VAL A 108 14.05 -5.52 -12.22
C VAL A 108 13.49 -5.68 -10.80
N SER A 109 12.64 -4.75 -10.35
CA SER A 109 11.99 -4.85 -9.04
C SER A 109 11.10 -6.09 -8.93
N VAL A 110 10.32 -6.41 -9.97
CA VAL A 110 9.51 -7.63 -10.02
C VAL A 110 10.40 -8.87 -9.92
N LEU A 111 11.47 -8.95 -10.70
CA LEU A 111 12.39 -10.08 -10.68
C LEU A 111 13.10 -10.22 -9.32
N THR A 112 13.50 -9.12 -8.71
CA THR A 112 14.15 -9.12 -7.40
C THR A 112 13.21 -9.61 -6.31
N CYS A 113 11.98 -9.13 -6.29
CA CYS A 113 10.98 -9.58 -5.31
C CYS A 113 10.62 -11.06 -5.51
N ASP A 114 10.48 -11.50 -6.77
CA ASP A 114 10.23 -12.91 -7.07
C ASP A 114 11.38 -13.80 -6.56
N ARG A 115 12.62 -13.38 -6.76
CA ARG A 115 13.78 -14.11 -6.25
C ARG A 115 13.79 -14.20 -4.72
N VAL A 116 13.48 -13.12 -4.02
CA VAL A 116 13.38 -13.13 -2.56
C VAL A 116 12.31 -14.13 -2.11
N LEU A 117 11.14 -14.09 -2.74
CA LEU A 117 10.06 -15.03 -2.44
C LEU A 117 10.47 -16.48 -2.74
N ALA A 118 11.16 -16.70 -3.85
CA ALA A 118 11.67 -18.03 -4.21
C ALA A 118 12.65 -18.56 -3.14
N GLU A 119 13.56 -17.73 -2.66
CA GLU A 119 14.49 -18.10 -1.60
C GLU A 119 13.76 -18.42 -0.30
N LEU A 120 12.79 -17.61 0.09
CA LEU A 120 12.00 -17.83 1.30
C LEU A 120 11.14 -19.11 1.23
N ASP A 121 10.63 -19.44 0.06
CA ASP A 121 9.73 -20.57 -0.16
C ASP A 121 10.47 -21.86 -0.58
N GLY A 122 11.79 -21.81 -0.77
CA GLY A 122 12.57 -22.95 -1.29
C GLY A 122 12.25 -23.29 -2.74
N ARG A 123 11.74 -22.34 -3.52
CA ARG A 123 11.41 -22.51 -4.93
C ARG A 123 12.68 -22.41 -5.78
N ALA A 124 12.72 -23.17 -6.89
CA ALA A 124 13.89 -23.17 -7.78
C ALA A 124 14.17 -21.77 -8.36
N ALA A 125 15.46 -21.42 -8.43
CA ALA A 125 15.88 -20.17 -9.04
C ALA A 125 15.42 -20.11 -10.53
N GLY A 126 14.85 -18.97 -10.92
CA GLY A 126 14.36 -18.75 -12.29
C GLY A 126 12.96 -19.29 -12.58
N ALA A 127 12.36 -20.05 -11.67
CA ALA A 127 10.96 -20.44 -11.77
C ALA A 127 10.07 -19.33 -11.25
N LEU A 128 9.68 -18.40 -12.14
CA LEU A 128 8.86 -17.25 -11.76
C LEU A 128 7.43 -17.69 -11.38
N GLU A 129 6.88 -17.06 -10.36
CA GLU A 129 5.47 -17.23 -10.03
C GLU A 129 4.55 -16.53 -11.04
N GLU A 130 3.28 -16.87 -11.02
CA GLU A 130 2.30 -16.41 -12.00
C GLU A 130 2.19 -14.89 -12.08
N GLN A 131 2.16 -14.21 -10.93
CA GLN A 131 2.07 -12.74 -10.89
C GLN A 131 3.27 -12.09 -11.59
N SER A 132 4.47 -12.59 -11.34
CA SER A 132 5.70 -12.10 -11.98
C SER A 132 5.70 -12.34 -13.48
N ARG A 133 5.29 -13.54 -13.92
CA ARG A 133 5.19 -13.87 -15.34
C ARG A 133 4.22 -12.97 -16.08
N ARG A 134 3.05 -12.71 -15.48
CA ARG A 134 2.05 -11.81 -16.08
C ARG A 134 2.56 -10.38 -16.17
N ALA A 135 3.24 -9.90 -15.14
CA ALA A 135 3.76 -8.54 -15.12
C ALA A 135 4.84 -8.31 -16.19
N LEU A 136 5.65 -9.34 -16.48
CA LEU A 136 6.78 -9.26 -17.40
C LEU A 136 6.43 -9.63 -18.85
N ALA A 137 5.22 -10.13 -19.10
CA ALA A 137 4.73 -10.45 -20.44
C ALA A 137 4.39 -9.19 -21.25
#